data_b758b8513b143acd0e87ac244e43c870
#
_entry.id   b758b8513b143acd0e87ac244e43c870
#
_cell.length_a   1.000
_cell.length_b   1.000
_cell.length_c   1.000
_cell.angle_alpha   90.00
_cell.angle_beta   90.00
_cell.angle_gamma   90.00
#
_symmetry.space_group_name_H-M   'P 1'
#
loop_
_entity.id
_entity.type
_entity.pdbx_description
1 polymer ?
#
loop_
_entity_poly.entity_id
_entity_poly.type
_entity_poly.pdbx_seq_one_letter_code
_entity_poly.pdbx_strand_id
1 'polypeptide(L)'
;MAQQLTDSLFTIRDWLRYSVSRLEESGVFFGHGTDNAYDESVWLVMSALHLPLDTLDNFLDARITKEEAKHLAHLIERRVTERVPTAYLLREAWLKGFKFYVDERVI
;
A
#
# COMPACT_ATOMS: atom_id res chain seq x y z
N MET A 1 -16.89 -4.33 0.11
CA MET A 1 -16.04 -3.12 0.11
C MET A 1 -14.83 -3.28 -0.78
N ALA A 2 -13.97 -4.23 -0.47
CA ALA A 2 -12.76 -4.43 -1.28
C ALA A 2 -13.09 -4.71 -2.74
N GLN A 3 -14.15 -5.46 -2.99
CA GLN A 3 -14.55 -5.78 -4.34
C GLN A 3 -14.88 -4.51 -5.14
N GLN A 4 -15.60 -3.58 -4.51
CA GLN A 4 -15.95 -2.33 -5.17
C GLN A 4 -14.71 -1.49 -5.47
N LEU A 5 -13.75 -1.48 -4.56
CA LEU A 5 -12.52 -0.74 -4.78
C LEU A 5 -11.73 -1.31 -5.93
N THR A 6 -11.64 -2.64 -6.02
CA THR A 6 -10.89 -3.26 -7.10
C THR A 6 -11.58 -3.05 -8.45
N ASP A 7 -12.88 -2.76 -8.44
CA ASP A 7 -13.61 -2.49 -9.67
C ASP A 7 -13.58 -1.02 -10.06
N SER A 8 -13.08 -0.14 -9.19
CA SER A 8 -13.15 1.31 -9.40
C SER A 8 -11.79 1.97 -9.56
N LEU A 9 -10.75 1.40 -8.96
CA LEU A 9 -9.42 2.01 -8.94
C LEU A 9 -8.49 1.16 -9.80
N PHE A 10 -7.98 1.73 -10.87
CA PHE A 10 -7.25 0.97 -11.87
C PHE A 10 -5.76 1.30 -11.95
N THR A 11 -5.38 2.53 -11.64
CA THR A 11 -3.99 2.96 -11.81
C THR A 11 -3.37 3.28 -10.48
N ILE A 12 -2.04 3.39 -10.47
CA ILE A 12 -1.32 3.80 -9.27
C ILE A 12 -1.82 5.18 -8.83
N ARG A 13 -2.05 6.09 -9.78
CA ARG A 13 -2.59 7.41 -9.47
C ARG A 13 -3.91 7.29 -8.71
N ASP A 14 -4.79 6.40 -9.16
CA ASP A 14 -6.08 6.18 -8.48
C ASP A 14 -5.87 5.76 -7.03
N TRP A 15 -4.98 4.81 -6.81
CA TRP A 15 -4.75 4.30 -5.47
C TRP A 15 -4.06 5.29 -4.56
N LEU A 16 -3.18 6.13 -5.12
CA LEU A 16 -2.57 7.20 -4.33
C LEU A 16 -3.62 8.18 -3.84
N ARG A 17 -4.49 8.64 -4.75
CA ARG A 17 -5.53 9.57 -4.36
C ARG A 17 -6.45 8.97 -3.29
N TYR A 18 -6.85 7.71 -3.49
CA TYR A 18 -7.70 7.04 -2.53
C TYR A 18 -7.01 6.91 -1.17
N SER A 19 -5.76 6.49 -1.18
CA SER A 19 -5.00 6.33 0.05
C SER A 19 -4.87 7.64 0.81
N VAL A 20 -4.53 8.72 0.11
CA VAL A 20 -4.41 10.03 0.76
C VAL A 20 -5.74 10.40 1.43
N SER A 21 -6.85 10.21 0.73
CA SER A 21 -8.16 10.55 1.29
C SER A 21 -8.44 9.73 2.55
N ARG A 22 -8.16 8.44 2.52
CA ARG A 22 -8.42 7.58 3.67
C ARG A 22 -7.53 7.96 4.86
N LEU A 23 -6.26 8.25 4.61
CA LEU A 23 -5.37 8.64 5.70
C LEU A 23 -5.79 9.97 6.32
N GLU A 24 -6.15 10.93 5.47
CA GLU A 24 -6.55 12.24 5.98
C GLU A 24 -7.83 12.15 6.79
N GLU A 25 -8.84 11.46 6.28
CA GLU A 25 -10.12 11.41 6.99
C GLU A 25 -10.04 10.60 8.28
N SER A 26 -9.12 9.63 8.35
CA SER A 26 -9.02 8.79 9.54
C SER A 26 -8.25 9.44 10.67
N GLY A 27 -7.50 10.50 10.38
CA GLY A 27 -6.72 11.19 11.41
C GLY A 27 -5.59 10.38 11.98
N VAL A 28 -5.01 9.46 11.20
CA VAL A 28 -3.91 8.67 11.70
C VAL A 28 -2.69 9.57 11.96
N PHE A 29 -1.85 9.11 12.86
CA PHE A 29 -0.64 9.83 13.20
C PHE A 29 0.47 9.51 12.20
N PHE A 30 1.14 10.54 11.73
CA PHE A 30 2.30 10.40 10.88
C PHE A 30 3.55 10.69 11.70
N GLY A 31 4.59 9.92 11.56
CA GLY A 31 5.77 10.15 12.36
C GLY A 31 6.70 8.95 12.37
N HIS A 32 6.33 7.95 11.58
CA HIS A 32 7.12 6.73 11.50
C HIS A 32 7.70 6.61 10.09
N GLY A 33 8.46 7.61 9.68
CA GLY A 33 9.11 7.61 8.38
C GLY A 33 8.60 8.66 7.41
N THR A 34 7.38 9.15 7.63
CA THR A 34 6.81 10.23 6.83
C THR A 34 6.04 11.16 7.76
N ASP A 35 5.76 12.37 7.29
CA ASP A 35 5.03 13.32 8.12
C ASP A 35 3.76 13.84 7.46
N ASN A 36 3.34 13.21 6.38
CA ASN A 36 2.11 13.63 5.71
C ASN A 36 1.50 12.46 4.92
N ALA A 37 0.22 12.61 4.61
CA ALA A 37 -0.54 11.54 3.96
C ALA A 37 -0.03 11.22 2.55
N TYR A 38 0.37 12.22 1.81
CA TYR A 38 0.82 11.97 0.44
C TYR A 38 2.09 11.14 0.42
N ASP A 39 3.10 11.55 1.19
CA ASP A 39 4.36 10.81 1.21
C ASP A 39 4.16 9.39 1.73
N GLU A 40 3.32 9.23 2.74
CA GLU A 40 3.05 7.91 3.26
C GLU A 40 2.33 7.05 2.24
N SER A 41 1.38 7.63 1.50
CA SER A 41 0.67 6.89 0.46
C SER A 41 1.60 6.44 -0.65
N VAL A 42 2.52 7.30 -1.07
CA VAL A 42 3.52 6.91 -2.07
C VAL A 42 4.36 5.76 -1.55
N TRP A 43 4.82 5.87 -0.33
CA TRP A 43 5.62 4.83 0.31
C TRP A 43 4.85 3.50 0.35
N LEU A 44 3.62 3.54 0.85
CA LEU A 44 2.83 2.32 0.99
C LEU A 44 2.52 1.68 -0.37
N VAL A 45 2.02 2.48 -1.31
CA VAL A 45 1.59 1.93 -2.60
C VAL A 45 2.78 1.43 -3.41
N MET A 46 3.82 2.24 -3.54
CA MET A 46 4.96 1.84 -4.35
C MET A 46 5.68 0.64 -3.76
N SER A 47 5.86 0.63 -2.44
CA SER A 47 6.55 -0.48 -1.79
C SER A 47 5.74 -1.77 -1.88
N ALA A 48 4.43 -1.66 -1.71
CA ALA A 48 3.56 -2.84 -1.81
C ALA A 48 3.59 -3.44 -3.21
N LEU A 49 3.82 -2.60 -4.22
CA LEU A 49 3.89 -3.06 -5.61
C LEU A 49 5.33 -3.40 -6.03
N HIS A 50 6.28 -3.31 -5.11
CA HIS A 50 7.70 -3.61 -5.39
C HIS A 50 8.29 -2.69 -6.44
N LEU A 51 7.90 -1.42 -6.40
CA LEU A 51 8.43 -0.40 -7.31
C LEU A 51 9.31 0.55 -6.51
N PRO A 52 10.46 0.96 -7.08
CA PRO A 52 11.32 1.93 -6.41
C PRO A 52 10.58 3.26 -6.23
N LEU A 53 10.77 3.88 -5.08
CA LEU A 53 10.03 5.10 -4.75
C LEU A 53 10.30 6.25 -5.73
N ASP A 54 11.50 6.30 -6.28
CA ASP A 54 11.87 7.39 -7.18
C ASP A 54 11.38 7.19 -8.62
N THR A 55 10.61 6.14 -8.87
CA THR A 55 10.08 5.89 -10.22
C THR A 55 8.59 6.19 -10.31
N LEU A 56 8.04 6.89 -9.32
CA LEU A 56 6.60 7.16 -9.29
C LEU A 56 6.10 7.79 -10.59
N ASP A 57 6.79 8.81 -11.09
CA ASP A 57 6.33 9.50 -12.29
C ASP A 57 6.23 8.57 -13.49
N ASN A 58 7.07 7.55 -13.53
CA ASN A 58 7.06 6.62 -14.65
C ASN A 58 5.86 5.69 -14.63
N PHE A 59 5.30 5.46 -13.46
CA PHE A 59 4.25 4.45 -13.29
C PHE A 59 2.91 5.00 -12.84
N LEU A 60 2.76 6.32 -12.73
CA LEU A 60 1.52 6.90 -12.22
C LEU A 60 0.28 6.38 -12.94
N ASP A 61 0.36 6.26 -14.25
CA ASP A 61 -0.81 5.83 -15.02
C ASP A 61 -0.77 4.35 -15.36
N ALA A 62 0.15 3.61 -14.77
CA ALA A 62 0.20 2.17 -14.97
C ALA A 62 -0.96 1.50 -14.25
N ARG A 63 -1.54 0.52 -14.89
CA ARG A 63 -2.63 -0.24 -14.30
C ARG A 63 -2.06 -1.31 -13.40
N ILE A 64 -2.82 -1.65 -12.38
CA ILE A 64 -2.41 -2.70 -11.45
C ILE A 64 -3.35 -3.89 -11.62
N THR A 65 -2.89 -5.05 -11.16
CA THR A 65 -3.68 -6.26 -11.26
C THR A 65 -4.75 -6.27 -10.17
N LYS A 66 -5.74 -7.15 -10.34
CA LYS A 66 -6.77 -7.29 -9.32
C LYS A 66 -6.20 -7.78 -8.00
N GLU A 67 -5.21 -8.67 -8.06
CA GLU A 67 -4.58 -9.15 -6.83
C GLU A 67 -3.83 -8.05 -6.12
N GLU A 68 -3.13 -7.21 -6.88
CA GLU A 68 -2.44 -6.07 -6.31
C GLU A 68 -3.45 -5.10 -5.67
N ALA A 69 -4.57 -4.89 -6.34
CA ALA A 69 -5.60 -4.00 -5.83
C ALA A 69 -6.16 -4.51 -4.49
N LYS A 70 -6.42 -5.82 -4.41
CA LYS A 70 -6.89 -6.41 -3.16
C LYS A 70 -5.88 -6.22 -2.05
N HIS A 71 -4.61 -6.41 -2.37
CA HIS A 71 -3.55 -6.25 -1.39
C HIS A 71 -3.48 -4.81 -0.89
N LEU A 72 -3.53 -3.85 -1.82
CA LEU A 72 -3.51 -2.44 -1.45
C LEU A 72 -4.71 -2.05 -0.59
N ALA A 73 -5.90 -2.52 -0.97
CA ALA A 73 -7.11 -2.23 -0.19
C ALA A 73 -6.94 -2.75 1.24
N HIS A 74 -6.40 -3.96 1.37
CA HIS A 74 -6.19 -4.57 2.68
C HIS A 74 -5.20 -3.77 3.52
N LEU A 75 -4.08 -3.37 2.93
CA LEU A 75 -3.08 -2.62 3.66
C LEU A 75 -3.61 -1.26 4.12
N ILE A 76 -4.31 -0.56 3.23
CA ILE A 76 -4.86 0.74 3.57
C ILE A 76 -5.87 0.61 4.69
N GLU A 77 -6.74 -0.40 4.61
CA GLU A 77 -7.75 -0.61 5.64
C GLU A 77 -7.11 -0.88 7.00
N ARG A 78 -6.08 -1.71 7.03
CA ARG A 78 -5.39 -1.99 8.29
C ARG A 78 -4.72 -0.75 8.85
N ARG A 79 -4.16 0.09 7.96
CA ARG A 79 -3.52 1.32 8.39
C ARG A 79 -4.52 2.26 9.08
N VAL A 80 -5.69 2.44 8.48
CA VAL A 80 -6.64 3.43 8.98
C VAL A 80 -7.54 2.88 10.09
N THR A 81 -7.87 1.61 10.06
CA THR A 81 -8.78 1.01 11.03
C THR A 81 -8.05 0.46 12.24
N GLU A 82 -7.01 -0.32 12.00
CA GLU A 82 -6.25 -0.94 13.08
C GLU A 82 -5.09 -0.08 13.53
N ARG A 83 -4.82 1.01 12.81
CA ARG A 83 -3.76 1.95 13.17
C ARG A 83 -2.37 1.33 13.15
N VAL A 84 -2.16 0.30 12.34
CA VAL A 84 -0.85 -0.31 12.21
C VAL A 84 0.02 0.61 11.34
N PRO A 85 1.20 0.99 11.82
CA PRO A 85 2.08 1.86 11.02
C PRO A 85 2.49 1.23 9.71
N THR A 86 2.63 2.05 8.68
CA THR A 86 2.97 1.55 7.33
C THR A 86 4.23 0.71 7.33
N ALA A 87 5.24 1.10 8.10
CA ALA A 87 6.48 0.31 8.16
C ALA A 87 6.22 -1.13 8.58
N TYR A 88 5.34 -1.32 9.56
CA TYR A 88 5.02 -2.67 10.03
C TYR A 88 4.18 -3.42 9.02
N LEU A 89 3.25 -2.74 8.36
CA LEU A 89 2.44 -3.37 7.34
C LEU A 89 3.28 -3.88 6.18
N LEU A 90 4.21 -3.07 5.74
CA LEU A 90 5.08 -3.44 4.63
C LEU A 90 6.02 -4.57 5.02
N ARG A 91 6.53 -4.53 6.24
CA ARG A 91 7.39 -5.58 6.73
C ARG A 91 6.65 -6.90 6.81
N GLU A 92 5.43 -6.87 7.34
CA GLU A 92 4.61 -8.06 7.45
C GLU A 92 4.29 -8.63 6.07
N ALA A 93 3.92 -7.76 5.14
CA ALA A 93 3.60 -8.19 3.78
C ALA A 93 4.82 -8.82 3.11
N TRP A 94 5.98 -8.19 3.32
CA TRP A 94 7.22 -8.71 2.76
C TRP A 94 7.55 -10.09 3.34
N LEU A 95 7.38 -10.25 4.64
CA LEU A 95 7.66 -11.51 5.29
C LEU A 95 6.74 -12.61 4.80
N LYS A 96 5.48 -12.30 4.58
CA LYS A 96 4.54 -13.29 4.06
C LYS A 96 4.88 -13.70 2.64
N GLY A 97 5.23 -12.74 1.80
CA GLY A 97 5.66 -13.05 0.44
C GLY A 97 6.94 -13.84 0.41
N PHE A 98 7.88 -13.42 1.24
CA PHE A 98 9.14 -14.12 1.37
C PHE A 98 8.92 -15.56 1.84
N LYS A 99 7.97 -15.73 2.74
CA LYS A 99 7.63 -17.02 3.29
C LYS A 99 7.16 -17.99 2.20
N PHE A 100 6.38 -17.49 1.25
CA PHE A 100 5.93 -18.33 0.16
C PHE A 100 7.07 -18.87 -0.66
N TYR A 101 8.11 -18.08 -0.82
CA TYR A 101 9.22 -18.46 -1.69
C TYR A 101 10.28 -19.26 -0.98
N VAL A 102 10.52 -18.96 0.27
CA VAL A 102 11.68 -19.51 0.97
C VAL A 102 11.31 -20.23 2.24
N ASP A 103 10.05 -20.35 2.50
CA ASP A 103 9.56 -21.00 3.71
C ASP A 103 10.20 -22.36 3.90
N GLU A 104 10.36 -23.08 2.81
CA GLU A 104 10.85 -24.43 2.88
C GLU A 104 12.33 -24.51 3.11
N ARG A 105 13.07 -23.44 2.92
CA ARG A 105 14.52 -23.55 2.99
C ARG A 105 15.19 -22.58 3.90
N VAL A 106 14.63 -21.45 4.12
CA VAL A 106 15.28 -20.43 4.95
C VAL A 106 14.82 -20.54 6.38
N ILE A 107 13.56 -20.74 6.50
CA ILE A 107 12.96 -20.76 7.81
C ILE A 107 13.08 -22.12 8.42
#